data_0c8b786ff202c33916cb3570aff50580
#
_entry.id   0c8b786ff202c33916cb3570aff50580
#
_cell.length_a   1.000
_cell.length_b   1.000
_cell.length_c   1.000
_cell.angle_alpha   90.00
_cell.angle_beta   90.00
_cell.angle_gamma   90.00
#
_symmetry.space_group_name_H-M   'P 1'
#
loop_
_entity.id
_entity.type
_entity.pdbx_description
1 polymer ?
#
loop_
_entity_poly.entity_id
_entity_poly.type
_entity_poly.pdbx_seq_one_letter_code
_entity_poly.pdbx_strand_id
1 'polypeptide(L)'
;MFTKEEISARWAAHLDKQMIEVPGTAKPGFTPVYRNAAFPMDPPDDRPYNLFKKRVAENPDAKCLGHRPWDEKKNDLADYFEWRTYAQTDAEVTALGSAISWFQEQGWLKPRENDKNISEPGISGFTVSYWGANRPETMITLLSQAAYSRVSVSLYDNFDAAGSCYILQHSQTRVLLCPTQYVPIVLRNADKIPALKVIVLIDRPCSSKSMRGELKKV
;
A
#
# COMPACT_ATOMS: atom_id res chain seq x y z
N MET A 1 23.51 10.53 5.53
CA MET A 1 22.52 10.43 6.63
C MET A 1 23.02 11.33 7.74
N PHE A 2 22.18 12.19 8.31
CA PHE A 2 22.61 13.09 9.39
C PHE A 2 22.77 12.32 10.70
N THR A 3 23.78 12.67 11.50
CA THR A 3 23.94 12.16 12.86
C THR A 3 22.86 12.74 13.79
N LYS A 4 22.69 12.18 14.99
CA LYS A 4 21.77 12.73 16.01
C LYS A 4 22.17 14.15 16.40
N GLU A 5 23.45 14.41 16.51
CA GLU A 5 24.05 15.72 16.86
C GLU A 5 23.74 16.74 15.76
N GLU A 6 23.93 16.39 14.49
CA GLU A 6 23.61 17.26 13.36
C GLU A 6 22.11 17.56 13.28
N ILE A 7 21.25 16.56 13.54
CA ILE A 7 19.80 16.76 13.60
C ILE A 7 19.43 17.71 14.73
N SER A 8 19.97 17.49 15.94
CA SER A 8 19.69 18.34 17.11
C SER A 8 20.17 19.77 16.89
N ALA A 9 21.36 19.98 16.32
CA ALA A 9 21.86 21.31 16.01
C ALA A 9 21.01 22.04 14.97
N ARG A 10 20.54 21.35 13.93
CA ARG A 10 19.63 21.92 12.92
C ARG A 10 18.29 22.34 13.51
N TRP A 11 17.68 21.52 14.35
CA TRP A 11 16.45 21.86 15.05
C TRP A 11 16.63 23.06 15.98
N ALA A 12 17.72 23.08 16.77
CA ALA A 12 18.02 24.18 17.68
C ALA A 12 18.18 25.52 16.95
N ALA A 13 18.76 25.51 15.76
CA ALA A 13 18.97 26.71 14.95
C ALA A 13 17.67 27.28 14.32
N HIS A 14 16.56 26.51 14.35
CA HIS A 14 15.29 26.89 13.69
C HIS A 14 14.06 26.76 14.61
N LEU A 15 14.26 26.85 15.93
CA LEU A 15 13.17 26.75 16.93
C LEU A 15 12.10 27.84 16.77
N ASP A 16 12.49 29.01 16.30
CA ASP A 16 11.62 30.18 16.09
C ASP A 16 10.87 30.12 14.75
N LYS A 17 11.35 29.32 13.80
CA LYS A 17 10.79 29.23 12.45
C LYS A 17 10.82 27.81 11.92
N GLN A 18 9.77 27.06 12.18
CA GLN A 18 9.69 25.65 11.77
C GLN A 18 9.51 25.44 10.27
N MET A 19 8.89 26.39 9.59
CA MET A 19 8.59 26.31 8.15
C MET A 19 9.05 27.58 7.44
N ILE A 20 9.53 27.39 6.22
CA ILE A 20 9.88 28.49 5.30
C ILE A 20 9.03 28.38 4.04
N GLU A 21 8.57 29.51 3.56
CA GLU A 21 7.90 29.59 2.27
C GLU A 21 8.89 29.38 1.12
N VAL A 22 8.49 28.61 0.12
CA VAL A 22 9.26 28.47 -1.12
C VAL A 22 8.87 29.61 -2.04
N PRO A 23 9.82 30.54 -2.35
CA PRO A 23 9.51 31.71 -3.16
C PRO A 23 8.94 31.35 -4.53
N GLY A 24 7.96 32.14 -5.00
CA GLY A 24 7.39 31.99 -6.34
C GLY A 24 6.39 30.82 -6.50
N THR A 25 6.02 30.16 -5.41
CA THR A 25 5.05 29.04 -5.48
C THR A 25 3.62 29.44 -5.20
N ALA A 26 3.37 30.67 -4.70
CA ALA A 26 2.03 31.21 -4.51
C ALA A 26 1.30 31.35 -5.85
N LYS A 27 0.04 30.90 -5.91
CA LYS A 27 -0.84 31.05 -7.07
C LYS A 27 -2.21 31.58 -6.63
N PRO A 28 -2.94 32.29 -7.49
CA PRO A 28 -4.30 32.72 -7.15
C PRO A 28 -5.18 31.54 -6.70
N GLY A 29 -5.76 31.64 -5.50
CA GLY A 29 -6.59 30.57 -4.91
C GLY A 29 -5.84 29.43 -4.22
N PHE A 30 -4.51 29.46 -4.18
CA PHE A 30 -3.69 28.44 -3.52
C PHE A 30 -2.68 29.08 -2.57
N THR A 31 -2.43 28.41 -1.45
CA THR A 31 -1.34 28.81 -0.55
C THR A 31 0.02 28.52 -1.20
N PRO A 32 1.08 29.24 -0.83
CA PRO A 32 2.43 28.89 -1.26
C PRO A 32 2.85 27.53 -0.69
N VAL A 33 3.86 26.94 -1.30
CA VAL A 33 4.50 25.73 -0.78
C VAL A 33 5.40 26.11 0.40
N TYR A 34 5.31 25.35 1.48
CA TYR A 34 6.17 25.49 2.65
C TYR A 34 7.08 24.26 2.78
N ARG A 35 8.31 24.48 3.24
CA ARG A 35 9.28 23.45 3.54
C ARG A 35 9.72 23.53 4.98
N ASN A 36 10.24 22.43 5.52
CA ASN A 36 10.83 22.41 6.85
C ASN A 36 12.08 23.31 6.88
N ALA A 37 12.14 24.24 7.82
CA ALA A 37 13.25 25.18 7.92
C ALA A 37 14.59 24.52 8.29
N ALA A 38 14.55 23.47 9.12
CA ALA A 38 15.74 22.72 9.52
C ALA A 38 16.28 21.81 8.39
N PHE A 39 15.38 21.38 7.47
CA PHE A 39 15.72 20.50 6.36
C PHE A 39 15.10 21.02 5.05
N PRO A 40 15.55 22.19 4.55
CA PRO A 40 14.95 22.85 3.39
C PRO A 40 15.35 22.22 2.05
N MET A 41 16.11 21.17 2.08
CA MET A 41 16.61 20.50 0.89
C MET A 41 15.54 19.70 0.16
N ASP A 42 15.70 19.57 -1.13
CA ASP A 42 14.96 18.55 -1.88
C ASP A 42 15.35 17.17 -1.33
N PRO A 43 14.38 16.28 -1.13
CA PRO A 43 14.70 14.92 -0.75
C PRO A 43 15.66 14.36 -1.81
N PRO A 44 16.69 13.61 -1.42
CA PRO A 44 17.44 12.83 -2.39
C PRO A 44 16.45 12.02 -3.23
N ASP A 45 16.78 11.76 -4.48
CA ASP A 45 15.92 10.97 -5.40
C ASP A 45 15.78 9.50 -4.93
N ASP A 46 15.43 9.34 -3.67
CA ASP A 46 15.26 8.06 -3.00
C ASP A 46 13.77 7.72 -2.95
N ARG A 47 13.33 7.05 -4.00
CA ARG A 47 12.00 6.46 -4.02
C ARG A 47 11.82 5.52 -2.82
N PRO A 48 10.63 5.45 -2.22
CA PRO A 48 10.38 4.62 -1.03
C PRO A 48 10.89 3.18 -1.17
N TYR A 49 10.75 2.58 -2.34
CA TYR A 49 11.26 1.23 -2.61
C TYR A 49 12.80 1.16 -2.61
N ASN A 50 13.49 2.18 -3.14
CA ASN A 50 14.95 2.22 -3.12
C ASN A 50 15.49 2.32 -1.69
N LEU A 51 14.86 3.14 -0.85
CA LEU A 51 15.17 3.23 0.59
C LEU A 51 14.96 1.89 1.29
N PHE A 52 13.87 1.21 1.01
CA PHE A 52 13.61 -0.12 1.53
C PHE A 52 14.69 -1.13 1.09
N LYS A 53 15.03 -1.18 -0.21
CA LYS A 53 16.09 -2.06 -0.73
C LYS A 53 17.46 -1.78 -0.11
N LYS A 54 17.79 -0.51 0.12
CA LYS A 54 19.00 -0.13 0.84
C LYS A 54 19.02 -0.71 2.26
N ARG A 55 17.89 -0.65 2.97
CA ARG A 55 17.77 -1.25 4.31
C ARG A 55 17.86 -2.78 4.28
N VAL A 56 17.27 -3.43 3.29
CA VAL A 56 17.41 -4.88 3.07
C VAL A 56 18.89 -5.25 2.92
N ALA A 57 19.65 -4.49 2.13
CA ALA A 57 21.06 -4.76 1.91
C ALA A 57 21.94 -4.51 3.15
N GLU A 58 21.64 -3.46 3.91
CA GLU A 58 22.41 -3.09 5.11
C GLU A 58 22.11 -3.98 6.32
N ASN A 59 20.86 -4.41 6.49
CA ASN A 59 20.37 -5.08 7.71
C ASN A 59 19.31 -6.15 7.39
N PRO A 60 19.63 -7.21 6.63
CA PRO A 60 18.66 -8.20 6.15
C PRO A 60 17.91 -8.91 7.30
N ASP A 61 18.58 -9.19 8.39
CA ASP A 61 18.05 -9.94 9.53
C ASP A 61 17.39 -9.06 10.60
N ALA A 62 17.44 -7.73 10.45
CA ALA A 62 16.79 -6.84 11.39
C ALA A 62 15.25 -6.93 11.28
N LYS A 63 14.57 -6.70 12.39
CA LYS A 63 13.11 -6.65 12.48
C LYS A 63 12.56 -5.53 11.58
N CYS A 64 11.62 -5.85 10.69
CA CYS A 64 11.01 -4.92 9.76
C CYS A 64 9.52 -4.70 10.06
N LEU A 65 8.70 -5.73 9.91
CA LEU A 65 7.25 -5.66 10.14
C LEU A 65 6.86 -6.59 11.28
N GLY A 66 6.12 -6.04 12.23
CA GLY A 66 5.65 -6.79 13.39
C GLY A 66 4.13 -6.76 13.50
N HIS A 67 3.53 -7.83 14.00
CA HIS A 67 2.13 -7.90 14.36
C HIS A 67 1.95 -8.71 15.64
N ARG A 68 0.86 -8.44 16.34
CA ARG A 68 0.43 -9.27 17.46
C ARG A 68 -0.49 -10.37 16.90
N PRO A 69 -0.12 -11.66 17.02
CA PRO A 69 -0.97 -12.75 16.56
C PRO A 69 -2.22 -12.86 17.44
N TRP A 70 -3.26 -13.47 16.90
CA TRP A 70 -4.47 -13.79 17.66
C TRP A 70 -4.20 -15.00 18.58
N ASP A 71 -4.48 -14.84 19.86
CA ASP A 71 -4.41 -15.92 20.86
C ASP A 71 -5.83 -16.48 21.10
N GLU A 72 -6.11 -17.66 20.57
CA GLU A 72 -7.41 -18.30 20.69
C GLU A 72 -7.80 -18.59 22.15
N LYS A 73 -6.82 -18.87 23.03
CA LYS A 73 -7.08 -19.18 24.43
C LYS A 73 -7.52 -17.94 25.22
N LYS A 74 -6.95 -16.80 24.90
CA LYS A 74 -7.31 -15.51 25.52
C LYS A 74 -8.51 -14.87 24.83
N ASN A 75 -8.85 -15.27 23.61
CA ASN A 75 -9.79 -14.61 22.70
C ASN A 75 -9.44 -13.13 22.52
N ASP A 76 -8.14 -12.83 22.38
CA ASP A 76 -7.57 -11.49 22.22
C ASP A 76 -6.21 -11.59 21.51
N LEU A 77 -5.60 -10.44 21.23
CA LEU A 77 -4.26 -10.36 20.69
C LEU A 77 -3.22 -10.81 21.72
N ALA A 78 -2.23 -11.57 21.27
CA ALA A 78 -1.10 -12.01 22.11
C ALA A 78 -0.33 -10.81 22.69
N ASP A 79 0.34 -11.02 23.83
CA ASP A 79 1.15 -9.99 24.50
C ASP A 79 2.55 -9.84 23.92
N TYR A 80 2.81 -10.46 22.78
CA TYR A 80 4.08 -10.42 22.07
C TYR A 80 3.87 -10.09 20.61
N PHE A 81 4.97 -9.65 19.94
CA PHE A 81 5.00 -9.42 18.51
C PHE A 81 5.72 -10.55 17.80
N GLU A 82 5.13 -11.02 16.71
CA GLU A 82 5.82 -11.80 15.68
C GLU A 82 6.40 -10.83 14.65
N TRP A 83 7.66 -11.04 14.27
CA TRP A 83 8.39 -10.13 13.41
C TRP A 83 8.82 -10.81 12.12
N ARG A 84 8.59 -10.13 11.00
CA ARG A 84 9.27 -10.39 9.74
C ARG A 84 10.54 -9.57 9.67
N THR A 85 11.63 -10.16 9.19
CA THR A 85 12.87 -9.44 8.91
C THR A 85 12.76 -8.63 7.62
N TYR A 86 13.75 -7.76 7.36
CA TYR A 86 13.82 -7.04 6.09
C TYR A 86 13.95 -8.00 4.91
N ALA A 87 14.77 -9.05 5.01
CA ALA A 87 14.93 -10.05 3.95
C ALA A 87 13.62 -10.84 3.71
N GLN A 88 12.92 -11.25 4.76
CA GLN A 88 11.62 -11.93 4.63
C GLN A 88 10.58 -11.01 3.97
N THR A 89 10.51 -9.74 4.40
CA THR A 89 9.60 -8.76 3.82
C THR A 89 9.91 -8.53 2.33
N ASP A 90 11.18 -8.43 1.93
CA ASP A 90 11.59 -8.28 0.54
C ASP A 90 11.19 -9.48 -0.33
N ALA A 91 11.35 -10.68 0.19
CA ALA A 91 10.90 -11.90 -0.49
C ALA A 91 9.37 -11.90 -0.71
N GLU A 92 8.58 -11.50 0.30
CA GLU A 92 7.12 -11.40 0.19
C GLU A 92 6.70 -10.30 -0.80
N VAL A 93 7.37 -9.14 -0.78
CA VAL A 93 7.16 -8.03 -1.73
C VAL A 93 7.40 -8.50 -3.16
N THR A 94 8.49 -9.22 -3.39
CA THR A 94 8.85 -9.75 -4.71
C THR A 94 7.85 -10.81 -5.17
N ALA A 95 7.48 -11.73 -4.28
CA ALA A 95 6.51 -12.80 -4.58
C ALA A 95 5.15 -12.22 -4.98
N LEU A 96 4.62 -11.26 -4.23
CA LEU A 96 3.35 -10.61 -4.55
C LEU A 96 3.42 -9.85 -5.87
N GLY A 97 4.48 -9.08 -6.09
CA GLY A 97 4.66 -8.31 -7.31
C GLY A 97 4.77 -9.20 -8.56
N SER A 98 5.53 -10.29 -8.46
CA SER A 98 5.68 -11.27 -9.54
C SER A 98 4.39 -12.01 -9.83
N ALA A 99 3.61 -12.39 -8.79
CA ALA A 99 2.32 -13.04 -8.98
C ALA A 99 1.34 -12.13 -9.75
N ILE A 100 1.30 -10.83 -9.42
CA ILE A 100 0.45 -9.88 -10.17
C ILE A 100 0.96 -9.69 -11.60
N SER A 101 2.29 -9.67 -11.85
CA SER A 101 2.85 -9.63 -13.20
C SER A 101 2.45 -10.87 -14.00
N TRP A 102 2.48 -12.04 -13.38
CA TRP A 102 2.02 -13.27 -14.01
C TRP A 102 0.55 -13.19 -14.47
N PHE A 103 -0.37 -12.65 -13.64
CA PHE A 103 -1.76 -12.42 -14.07
C PHE A 103 -1.85 -11.47 -15.26
N GLN A 104 -0.97 -10.46 -15.34
CA GLN A 104 -0.90 -9.56 -16.49
C GLN A 104 -0.42 -10.28 -17.76
N GLU A 105 0.60 -11.12 -17.65
CA GLU A 105 1.14 -11.95 -18.74
C GLU A 105 0.11 -12.95 -19.27
N GLN A 106 -0.76 -13.49 -18.37
CA GLN A 106 -1.89 -14.34 -18.76
C GLN A 106 -3.03 -13.56 -19.44
N GLY A 107 -2.93 -12.24 -19.58
CA GLY A 107 -3.95 -11.39 -20.19
C GLY A 107 -5.18 -11.10 -19.30
N TRP A 108 -5.14 -11.49 -18.04
CA TRP A 108 -6.25 -11.23 -17.09
C TRP A 108 -6.31 -9.76 -16.65
N LEU A 109 -5.16 -9.11 -16.59
CA LEU A 109 -5.03 -7.72 -16.17
C LEU A 109 -4.63 -6.86 -17.38
N LYS A 110 -5.57 -6.09 -17.89
CA LYS A 110 -5.33 -5.15 -18.99
C LYS A 110 -5.14 -3.73 -18.45
N PRO A 111 -4.35 -2.88 -19.10
CA PRO A 111 -4.29 -1.45 -18.84
C PRO A 111 -5.69 -0.81 -18.86
N ARG A 112 -5.83 0.36 -18.23
CA ARG A 112 -7.06 1.15 -18.34
C ARG A 112 -7.23 1.59 -19.80
N GLU A 113 -8.44 1.45 -20.30
CA GLU A 113 -8.82 2.04 -21.58
C GLU A 113 -9.00 3.55 -21.37
N ASN A 114 -8.40 4.37 -22.24
CA ASN A 114 -8.56 5.83 -22.30
C ASN A 114 -7.95 6.67 -21.16
N ASP A 115 -7.07 6.16 -20.33
CA ASP A 115 -6.38 6.99 -19.35
C ASP A 115 -5.12 7.65 -19.98
N LYS A 116 -5.31 8.88 -20.48
CA LYS A 116 -4.22 9.67 -21.09
C LYS A 116 -3.07 9.98 -20.11
N ASN A 117 -3.30 9.83 -18.81
CA ASN A 117 -2.30 10.11 -17.76
C ASN A 117 -1.43 8.88 -17.43
N ILE A 118 -1.76 7.71 -17.94
CA ILE A 118 -1.01 6.46 -17.70
C ILE A 118 -0.04 6.14 -18.87
N SER A 119 0.05 7.00 -19.85
CA SER A 119 1.01 6.85 -20.97
C SER A 119 2.45 7.20 -20.59
N GLU A 120 2.74 7.48 -19.33
CA GLU A 120 4.12 7.66 -18.87
C GLU A 120 4.86 6.32 -18.85
N PRO A 121 6.09 6.28 -19.41
CA PRO A 121 6.91 5.08 -19.38
C PRO A 121 7.13 4.57 -17.96
N GLY A 122 6.83 3.30 -17.71
CA GLY A 122 7.06 2.66 -16.43
C GLY A 122 5.82 2.52 -15.51
N ILE A 123 4.66 3.04 -15.90
CA ILE A 123 3.40 2.79 -15.16
C ILE A 123 2.68 1.61 -15.80
N SER A 124 2.31 0.61 -14.97
CA SER A 124 1.68 -0.63 -15.46
C SER A 124 0.27 -0.46 -16.03
N GLY A 125 -0.31 0.73 -15.92
CA GLY A 125 -1.62 1.04 -16.49
C GLY A 125 -2.81 0.44 -15.77
N PHE A 126 -2.67 -0.17 -14.60
CA PHE A 126 -3.80 -0.62 -13.77
C PHE A 126 -3.58 -0.36 -12.27
N THR A 127 -4.67 -0.33 -11.54
CA THR A 127 -4.68 -0.08 -10.09
C THR A 127 -4.77 -1.38 -9.32
N VAL A 128 -4.05 -1.42 -8.20
CA VAL A 128 -4.12 -2.48 -7.20
C VAL A 128 -4.60 -1.86 -5.90
N SER A 129 -5.69 -2.39 -5.35
CA SER A 129 -6.25 -1.90 -4.10
C SER A 129 -5.97 -2.84 -2.94
N TYR A 130 -5.83 -2.25 -1.77
CA TYR A 130 -5.83 -2.93 -0.49
C TYR A 130 -7.02 -2.44 0.33
N TRP A 131 -7.80 -3.37 0.88
CA TRP A 131 -8.91 -3.07 1.78
C TRP A 131 -8.75 -3.83 3.09
N GLY A 132 -8.55 -3.12 4.17
CA GLY A 132 -8.42 -3.71 5.51
C GLY A 132 -7.70 -2.81 6.50
N ALA A 133 -7.65 -3.27 7.75
CA ALA A 133 -6.90 -2.63 8.82
C ALA A 133 -5.38 -2.66 8.57
N ASN A 134 -4.64 -1.84 9.31
CA ASN A 134 -3.18 -1.81 9.25
C ASN A 134 -2.58 -3.15 9.69
N ARG A 135 -1.86 -3.80 8.77
CA ARG A 135 -1.22 -5.10 8.94
C ARG A 135 0.10 -5.13 8.17
N PRO A 136 1.00 -6.10 8.44
CA PRO A 136 2.20 -6.29 7.62
C PRO A 136 1.90 -6.40 6.13
N GLU A 137 0.81 -7.07 5.76
CA GLU A 137 0.37 -7.26 4.37
C GLU A 137 0.02 -5.94 3.67
N THR A 138 -0.39 -4.89 4.42
CA THR A 138 -0.59 -3.54 3.87
C THR A 138 0.71 -2.97 3.33
N MET A 139 1.78 -3.02 4.13
CA MET A 139 3.10 -2.52 3.72
C MET A 139 3.72 -3.35 2.60
N ILE A 140 3.57 -4.68 2.66
CA ILE A 140 4.02 -5.58 1.60
C ILE A 140 3.31 -5.23 0.29
N THR A 141 2.01 -4.98 0.33
CA THR A 141 1.26 -4.55 -0.86
C THR A 141 1.79 -3.23 -1.41
N LEU A 142 1.94 -2.20 -0.58
CA LEU A 142 2.41 -0.88 -1.02
C LEU A 142 3.83 -0.96 -1.61
N LEU A 143 4.75 -1.64 -0.95
CA LEU A 143 6.12 -1.83 -1.43
C LEU A 143 6.15 -2.64 -2.73
N SER A 144 5.33 -3.67 -2.85
CA SER A 144 5.19 -4.46 -4.06
C SER A 144 4.71 -3.60 -5.24
N GLN A 145 3.71 -2.74 -5.02
CA GLN A 145 3.25 -1.87 -6.09
C GLN A 145 4.32 -0.83 -6.49
N ALA A 146 5.04 -0.27 -5.50
CA ALA A 146 6.16 0.64 -5.76
C ALA A 146 7.30 -0.06 -6.55
N ALA A 147 7.62 -1.31 -6.21
CA ALA A 147 8.64 -2.12 -6.89
C ALA A 147 8.32 -2.38 -8.37
N TYR A 148 7.06 -2.55 -8.69
CA TYR A 148 6.59 -2.92 -10.04
C TYR A 148 5.88 -1.77 -10.76
N SER A 149 6.08 -0.53 -10.33
CA SER A 149 5.52 0.71 -10.94
C SER A 149 4.01 0.66 -11.14
N ARG A 150 3.27 0.18 -10.12
CA ARG A 150 1.81 0.11 -10.13
C ARG A 150 1.20 1.16 -9.21
N VAL A 151 -0.02 1.56 -9.50
CA VAL A 151 -0.76 2.53 -8.68
C VAL A 151 -1.49 1.80 -7.56
N SER A 152 -1.23 2.19 -6.32
CA SER A 152 -1.93 1.67 -5.14
C SER A 152 -3.10 2.56 -4.75
N VAL A 153 -4.22 1.91 -4.38
CA VAL A 153 -5.39 2.56 -3.78
C VAL A 153 -5.75 1.84 -2.48
N SER A 154 -5.66 2.55 -1.37
CA SER A 154 -5.99 1.97 -0.05
C SER A 154 -7.42 2.32 0.34
N LEU A 155 -8.18 1.33 0.78
CA LEU A 155 -9.49 1.49 1.37
C LEU A 155 -9.39 1.25 2.88
N TYR A 156 -10.01 2.12 3.64
CA TYR A 156 -10.10 1.95 5.10
C TYR A 156 -11.14 0.88 5.47
N ASP A 157 -10.89 0.20 6.57
CA ASP A 157 -11.74 -0.85 7.10
C ASP A 157 -13.08 -0.34 7.66
N ASN A 158 -13.19 0.95 7.96
CA ASN A 158 -14.39 1.61 8.45
C ASN A 158 -15.29 2.18 7.34
N PHE A 159 -14.94 2.04 6.07
CA PHE A 159 -15.83 2.43 4.99
C PHE A 159 -17.00 1.46 4.87
N ASP A 160 -18.18 2.01 4.59
CA ASP A 160 -19.35 1.21 4.26
C ASP A 160 -19.19 0.53 2.87
N ALA A 161 -20.12 -0.38 2.59
CA ALA A 161 -20.09 -1.12 1.32
C ALA A 161 -20.24 -0.19 0.10
N ALA A 162 -21.04 0.87 0.21
CA ALA A 162 -21.30 1.80 -0.89
C ALA A 162 -20.05 2.64 -1.20
N GLY A 163 -19.40 3.21 -0.17
CA GLY A 163 -18.18 3.99 -0.32
C GLY A 163 -17.02 3.14 -0.83
N SER A 164 -16.87 1.92 -0.32
CA SER A 164 -15.83 0.99 -0.80
C SER A 164 -16.03 0.61 -2.28
N CYS A 165 -17.25 0.28 -2.68
CA CYS A 165 -17.56 -0.04 -4.08
C CYS A 165 -17.36 1.18 -4.99
N TYR A 166 -17.72 2.38 -4.54
CA TYR A 166 -17.47 3.61 -5.28
C TYR A 166 -15.96 3.81 -5.54
N ILE A 167 -15.11 3.65 -4.50
CA ILE A 167 -13.66 3.80 -4.65
C ILE A 167 -13.11 2.76 -5.64
N LEU A 168 -13.50 1.49 -5.52
CA LEU A 168 -13.07 0.42 -6.43
C LEU A 168 -13.49 0.68 -7.88
N GLN A 169 -14.71 1.17 -8.08
CA GLN A 169 -15.24 1.54 -9.39
C GLN A 169 -14.49 2.75 -9.96
N HIS A 170 -14.39 3.84 -9.18
CA HIS A 170 -13.77 5.09 -9.61
C HIS A 170 -12.29 4.89 -9.95
N SER A 171 -11.56 4.14 -9.13
CA SER A 171 -10.16 3.80 -9.38
C SER A 171 -9.97 2.76 -10.46
N GLN A 172 -11.03 2.15 -10.97
CA GLN A 172 -10.99 1.03 -11.93
C GLN A 172 -10.03 -0.09 -11.46
N THR A 173 -10.08 -0.42 -10.19
CA THR A 173 -9.23 -1.42 -9.57
C THR A 173 -9.31 -2.76 -10.30
N ARG A 174 -8.16 -3.33 -10.66
CA ARG A 174 -8.06 -4.65 -11.32
C ARG A 174 -7.78 -5.77 -10.33
N VAL A 175 -7.03 -5.48 -9.29
CA VAL A 175 -6.65 -6.42 -8.24
C VAL A 175 -7.02 -5.84 -6.88
N LEU A 176 -7.72 -6.60 -6.07
CA LEU A 176 -8.05 -6.24 -4.70
C LEU A 176 -7.42 -7.24 -3.74
N LEU A 177 -6.62 -6.74 -2.81
CA LEU A 177 -6.15 -7.52 -1.66
C LEU A 177 -7.03 -7.19 -0.46
N CYS A 178 -7.65 -8.21 0.15
CA CYS A 178 -8.52 -8.00 1.31
C CYS A 178 -8.62 -9.24 2.19
N PRO A 179 -9.01 -9.07 3.48
CA PRO A 179 -9.45 -10.17 4.30
C PRO A 179 -10.72 -10.82 3.76
N THR A 180 -10.88 -12.09 4.05
CA THR A 180 -12.02 -12.92 3.64
C THR A 180 -13.38 -12.30 3.97
N GLN A 181 -13.49 -11.59 5.07
CA GLN A 181 -14.73 -10.94 5.52
C GLN A 181 -15.33 -9.93 4.52
N TYR A 182 -14.52 -9.32 3.64
CA TYR A 182 -15.00 -8.34 2.65
C TYR A 182 -15.43 -8.98 1.32
N VAL A 183 -15.05 -10.23 1.08
CA VAL A 183 -15.39 -10.94 -0.17
C VAL A 183 -16.89 -10.96 -0.45
N PRO A 184 -17.79 -11.27 0.52
CA PRO A 184 -19.22 -11.25 0.27
C PRO A 184 -19.76 -9.87 -0.15
N ILE A 185 -19.17 -8.78 0.34
CA ILE A 185 -19.54 -7.42 -0.06
C ILE A 185 -19.14 -7.18 -1.51
N VAL A 186 -17.91 -7.55 -1.87
CA VAL A 186 -17.40 -7.40 -3.24
C VAL A 186 -18.22 -8.20 -4.24
N LEU A 187 -18.52 -9.46 -3.94
CA LEU A 187 -19.28 -10.33 -4.83
C LEU A 187 -20.72 -9.85 -5.04
N ARG A 188 -21.40 -9.38 -3.98
CA ARG A 188 -22.75 -8.81 -4.09
C ARG A 188 -22.84 -7.54 -4.93
N ASN A 189 -21.71 -6.85 -5.15
CA ASN A 189 -21.64 -5.61 -5.92
C ASN A 189 -20.72 -5.75 -7.16
N ALA A 190 -20.50 -6.97 -7.63
CA ALA A 190 -19.60 -7.25 -8.76
C ALA A 190 -20.01 -6.52 -10.04
N ASP A 191 -21.31 -6.33 -10.24
CA ASP A 191 -21.90 -5.57 -11.35
C ASP A 191 -21.47 -4.09 -11.35
N LYS A 192 -21.24 -3.51 -10.17
CA LYS A 192 -20.81 -2.11 -10.01
C LYS A 192 -19.30 -1.91 -10.16
N ILE A 193 -18.52 -2.98 -10.06
CA ILE A 193 -17.05 -2.94 -10.12
C ILE A 193 -16.51 -3.86 -11.25
N PRO A 194 -16.95 -3.70 -12.50
CA PRO A 194 -16.65 -4.60 -13.61
C PRO A 194 -15.14 -4.65 -13.96
N ALA A 195 -14.38 -3.64 -13.51
CA ALA A 195 -12.94 -3.59 -13.70
C ALA A 195 -12.19 -4.63 -12.85
N LEU A 196 -12.72 -5.04 -11.70
CA LEU A 196 -12.09 -5.99 -10.80
C LEU A 196 -12.01 -7.38 -11.43
N LYS A 197 -10.81 -7.97 -11.45
CA LYS A 197 -10.55 -9.28 -12.08
C LYS A 197 -9.98 -10.29 -11.11
N VAL A 198 -9.24 -9.83 -10.10
CA VAL A 198 -8.53 -10.70 -9.17
C VAL A 198 -8.76 -10.22 -7.73
N ILE A 199 -9.13 -11.13 -6.85
CA ILE A 199 -9.17 -10.92 -5.40
C ILE A 199 -8.10 -11.80 -4.78
N VAL A 200 -7.19 -11.18 -4.03
CA VAL A 200 -6.14 -11.85 -3.27
C VAL A 200 -6.51 -11.81 -1.79
N LEU A 201 -6.69 -12.97 -1.19
CA LEU A 201 -6.98 -13.08 0.23
C LEU A 201 -5.69 -12.95 1.04
N ILE A 202 -5.69 -12.07 2.04
CA ILE A 202 -4.54 -11.79 2.91
C ILE A 202 -4.59 -12.57 4.22
N ASP A 203 -5.66 -13.27 4.49
CA ASP A 203 -5.83 -14.19 5.61
C ASP A 203 -6.02 -15.62 5.09
N ARG A 204 -5.82 -16.58 5.97
CA ARG A 204 -6.10 -17.98 5.61
C ARG A 204 -7.58 -18.11 5.29
N PRO A 205 -7.95 -18.73 4.17
CA PRO A 205 -9.35 -18.97 3.87
C PRO A 205 -9.98 -19.70 5.05
N CYS A 206 -11.01 -19.12 5.63
CA CYS A 206 -11.79 -19.82 6.63
C CYS A 206 -12.29 -21.14 6.00
N SER A 207 -12.05 -22.27 6.67
CA SER A 207 -12.46 -23.61 6.23
C SER A 207 -13.99 -23.79 6.22
N SER A 208 -14.75 -22.71 6.44
CA SER A 208 -16.20 -22.78 6.49
C SER A 208 -16.79 -23.13 5.11
N LYS A 209 -17.58 -24.18 5.09
CA LYS A 209 -18.35 -24.64 3.93
C LYS A 209 -19.24 -23.53 3.33
N SER A 210 -19.56 -22.47 4.09
CA SER A 210 -20.40 -21.35 3.70
C SER A 210 -19.81 -20.52 2.57
N MET A 211 -18.50 -20.20 2.63
CA MET A 211 -17.87 -19.40 1.58
C MET A 211 -17.69 -20.15 0.25
N ARG A 212 -17.43 -21.47 0.31
CA ARG A 212 -17.40 -22.29 -0.91
C ARG A 212 -18.76 -22.35 -1.61
N GLY A 213 -19.85 -22.17 -0.87
CA GLY A 213 -21.21 -22.09 -1.40
C GLY A 213 -21.52 -20.76 -2.11
N GLU A 214 -21.00 -19.64 -1.60
CA GLU A 214 -21.18 -18.32 -2.23
C GLU A 214 -20.32 -18.14 -3.48
N LEU A 215 -19.07 -18.60 -3.47
CA LEU A 215 -18.17 -18.57 -4.63
C LEU A 215 -18.65 -19.46 -5.82
N LYS A 216 -19.53 -20.45 -5.56
CA LYS A 216 -20.11 -21.29 -6.63
C LYS A 216 -21.39 -20.73 -7.24
N LYS A 217 -21.90 -19.60 -6.73
CA LYS A 217 -23.15 -18.97 -7.22
C LYS A 217 -22.89 -17.73 -8.10
N VAL A 218 -21.62 -17.41 -8.34
CA VAL A 218 -21.14 -16.38 -9.25
C VAL A 218 -20.39 -17.05 -10.40
#